data_ba324ebc6ac5ff37dea74c75d9ce298f
#
_entry.id   ba324ebc6ac5ff37dea74c75d9ce298f
#
_cell.length_a   1.000
_cell.length_b   1.000
_cell.length_c   1.000
_cell.angle_alpha   90.00
_cell.angle_beta   90.00
_cell.angle_gamma   90.00
#
_symmetry.space_group_name_H-M   'P 1'
#
loop_
_entity.id
_entity.type
_entity.pdbx_description
1 polymer ?
#
loop_
_entity_poly.entity_id
_entity_poly.type
_entity_poly.pdbx_seq_one_letter_code
_entity_poly.pdbx_strand_id
1 'polypeptide(L)'
;MLKKQNIALFLLAAAVPLVALAPLPDFWIAQLNYIGLYALVCLGLVLLTGVGGLTSFGQAAFVGIGAYTTAWLTLNTGMSPWLTLFVGLGLTAASALLVGFITLRMSGHYLPLATIAWGLALYYLMGNLDALGKYDGLLGLKSLSVGSIDIGQGRLFFVLTWAILIAGAVALLNLLDSRPGRAIRSLKGGSQMAEAMGISTFRYKVTIFVIAALFACVSGWLLAHFQRTVNPSAFGLKMGIEYLFMAVIGGVGHVWGAIVGAALIKLLDDYLQVALPALIGTSGSYEVIVFGVAMVLVLKYLPDGLWSVVAKKLPRPPRPVDWQNASDLPTRTKPAAGDVVLKVDKIRKQFGGLTAVNDISFEIQAGQ
;
A
#
# COMPACT_ATOMS: atom_id res chain seq x y z
N MET A 1 -2.72 -20.66 9.51
CA MET A 1 -2.44 -19.20 9.59
C MET A 1 -3.68 -18.40 10.01
N LEU A 2 -4.86 -18.69 9.46
CA LEU A 2 -6.11 -17.95 9.72
C LEU A 2 -6.48 -17.76 11.20
N LYS A 3 -6.34 -18.78 12.06
CA LYS A 3 -6.72 -18.66 13.48
C LYS A 3 -5.92 -17.60 14.27
N LYS A 4 -4.63 -17.42 14.00
CA LYS A 4 -3.79 -16.45 14.75
C LYS A 4 -3.97 -15.02 14.25
N GLN A 5 -4.15 -14.83 12.94
CA GLN A 5 -4.49 -13.53 12.37
C GLN A 5 -5.86 -13.05 12.86
N ASN A 6 -6.82 -13.96 12.98
CA ASN A 6 -8.14 -13.64 13.53
C ASN A 6 -8.07 -13.27 15.02
N ILE A 7 -7.20 -13.91 15.81
CA ILE A 7 -6.98 -13.53 17.22
C ILE A 7 -6.40 -12.12 17.31
N ALA A 8 -5.41 -11.79 16.49
CA ALA A 8 -4.81 -10.45 16.50
C ALA A 8 -5.80 -9.36 16.05
N LEU A 9 -6.64 -9.65 15.05
CA LEU A 9 -7.74 -8.76 14.64
C LEU A 9 -8.78 -8.59 15.76
N PHE A 10 -9.12 -9.68 16.44
CA PHE A 10 -10.05 -9.63 17.57
C PHE A 10 -9.49 -8.81 18.74
N LEU A 11 -8.20 -8.99 19.05
CA LEU A 11 -7.51 -8.20 20.08
C LEU A 11 -7.46 -6.72 19.70
N LEU A 12 -7.18 -6.39 18.44
CA LEU A 12 -7.22 -5.01 17.95
C LEU A 12 -8.64 -4.44 18.04
N ALA A 13 -9.65 -5.20 17.61
CA ALA A 13 -11.05 -4.78 17.70
C ALA A 13 -11.52 -4.56 19.15
N ALA A 14 -11.04 -5.39 20.08
CA ALA A 14 -11.32 -5.21 21.51
C ALA A 14 -10.55 -4.04 22.12
N ALA A 15 -9.35 -3.74 21.62
CA ALA A 15 -8.54 -2.61 22.11
C ALA A 15 -9.15 -1.25 21.73
N VAL A 16 -9.81 -1.14 20.59
CA VAL A 16 -10.40 0.14 20.13
C VAL A 16 -11.39 0.74 21.14
N PRO A 17 -12.45 0.02 21.59
CA PRO A 17 -13.36 0.58 22.59
C PRO A 17 -12.67 0.82 23.94
N LEU A 18 -11.71 0.01 24.34
CA LEU A 18 -10.93 0.21 25.57
C LEU A 18 -10.15 1.51 25.53
N VAL A 19 -9.48 1.80 24.42
CA VAL A 19 -8.74 3.06 24.22
C VAL A 19 -9.70 4.25 24.13
N ALA A 20 -10.85 4.10 23.49
CA ALA A 20 -11.87 5.16 23.41
C ALA A 20 -12.45 5.53 24.78
N LEU A 21 -12.56 4.58 25.71
CA LEU A 21 -13.05 4.80 27.07
C LEU A 21 -11.95 5.21 28.05
N ALA A 22 -10.70 4.97 27.74
CA ALA A 22 -9.58 5.33 28.60
C ALA A 22 -9.45 6.86 28.75
N PRO A 23 -9.07 7.38 29.93
CA PRO A 23 -8.87 8.81 30.17
C PRO A 23 -7.56 9.32 29.55
N LEU A 24 -7.39 9.12 28.23
CA LEU A 24 -6.23 9.60 27.49
C LEU A 24 -6.41 11.09 27.14
N PRO A 25 -5.32 11.88 27.14
CA PRO A 25 -5.32 13.24 26.61
C PRO A 25 -5.76 13.28 25.15
N ASP A 26 -6.47 14.32 24.75
CA ASP A 26 -6.99 14.49 23.38
C ASP A 26 -5.89 14.50 22.33
N PHE A 27 -4.69 14.94 22.71
CA PHE A 27 -3.50 14.85 21.85
C PHE A 27 -3.23 13.42 21.37
N TRP A 28 -3.25 12.43 22.27
CA TRP A 28 -3.00 11.03 21.88
C TRP A 28 -4.14 10.45 21.04
N ILE A 29 -5.38 10.86 21.31
CA ILE A 29 -6.52 10.47 20.47
C ILE A 29 -6.37 11.03 19.05
N ALA A 30 -5.94 12.30 18.91
CA ALA A 30 -5.65 12.89 17.61
C ALA A 30 -4.52 12.14 16.87
N GLN A 31 -3.44 11.78 17.56
CA GLN A 31 -2.35 11.00 16.99
C GLN A 31 -2.81 9.63 16.51
N LEU A 32 -3.62 8.92 17.30
CA LEU A 32 -4.19 7.64 16.92
C LEU A 32 -5.13 7.75 15.72
N ASN A 33 -5.83 8.88 15.55
CA ASN A 33 -6.63 9.17 14.37
C ASN A 33 -5.74 9.28 13.12
N TYR A 34 -4.67 10.08 13.15
CA TYR A 34 -3.73 10.17 12.04
C TYR A 34 -3.08 8.82 11.70
N ILE A 35 -2.67 8.05 12.72
CA ILE A 35 -2.12 6.70 12.52
C ILE A 35 -3.14 5.81 11.79
N GLY A 36 -4.42 5.84 12.19
CA GLY A 36 -5.47 5.08 11.54
C GLY A 36 -5.69 5.48 10.08
N LEU A 37 -5.70 6.78 9.80
CA LEU A 37 -5.82 7.34 8.45
C LEU A 37 -4.66 6.92 7.55
N TYR A 38 -3.44 7.05 8.03
CA TYR A 38 -2.24 6.67 7.26
C TYR A 38 -2.13 5.16 7.09
N ALA A 39 -2.51 4.39 8.10
CA ALA A 39 -2.55 2.93 8.01
C ALA A 39 -3.53 2.44 6.93
N LEU A 40 -4.65 3.13 6.69
CA LEU A 40 -5.57 2.82 5.58
C LEU A 40 -4.86 2.92 4.22
N VAL A 41 -4.11 4.00 3.98
CA VAL A 41 -3.32 4.15 2.75
C VAL A 41 -2.25 3.07 2.65
N CYS A 42 -1.57 2.80 3.78
CA CYS A 42 -0.55 1.75 3.85
C CYS A 42 -1.10 0.35 3.59
N LEU A 43 -2.36 0.03 3.96
CA LEU A 43 -3.00 -1.24 3.58
C LEU A 43 -3.08 -1.39 2.06
N GLY A 44 -3.44 -0.32 1.34
CA GLY A 44 -3.42 -0.29 -0.12
C GLY A 44 -2.01 -0.52 -0.68
N LEU A 45 -0.99 0.14 -0.10
CA LEU A 45 0.40 -0.01 -0.52
C LEU A 45 0.98 -1.40 -0.19
N VAL A 46 0.58 -2.02 0.91
CA VAL A 46 0.94 -3.41 1.23
C VAL A 46 0.44 -4.36 0.13
N LEU A 47 -0.81 -4.17 -0.33
CA LEU A 47 -1.34 -4.96 -1.44
C LEU A 47 -0.59 -4.68 -2.74
N LEU A 48 -0.41 -3.40 -3.09
CA LEU A 48 0.15 -2.95 -4.36
C LEU A 48 1.65 -3.25 -4.44
N THR A 49 2.44 -2.73 -3.49
CA THR A 49 3.90 -2.81 -3.50
C THR A 49 4.38 -4.11 -2.88
N GLY A 50 3.77 -4.52 -1.76
CA GLY A 50 4.21 -5.68 -1.01
C GLY A 50 3.89 -7.01 -1.67
N VAL A 51 2.64 -7.20 -2.05
CA VAL A 51 2.15 -8.46 -2.62
C VAL A 51 2.25 -8.44 -4.14
N GLY A 52 1.83 -7.35 -4.79
CA GLY A 52 1.82 -7.21 -6.24
C GLY A 52 3.17 -6.84 -6.86
N GLY A 53 4.15 -6.36 -6.07
CA GLY A 53 5.46 -5.95 -6.55
C GLY A 53 5.46 -4.65 -7.38
N LEU A 54 4.44 -3.80 -7.21
CA LEU A 54 4.25 -2.57 -7.98
C LEU A 54 4.51 -1.35 -7.09
N THR A 55 5.70 -0.76 -7.19
CA THR A 55 6.02 0.46 -6.44
C THR A 55 5.26 1.65 -6.99
N SER A 56 4.56 2.39 -6.11
CA SER A 56 3.79 3.59 -6.47
C SER A 56 4.01 4.69 -5.44
N PHE A 57 4.29 5.89 -5.93
CA PHE A 57 4.39 7.13 -5.15
C PHE A 57 3.15 8.02 -5.27
N GLY A 58 2.19 7.65 -6.13
CA GLY A 58 1.03 8.47 -6.44
C GLY A 58 -0.16 8.32 -5.49
N GLN A 59 -0.03 7.59 -4.38
CA GLN A 59 -1.19 7.31 -3.51
C GLN A 59 -1.73 8.58 -2.83
N ALA A 60 -0.87 9.56 -2.51
CA ALA A 60 -1.30 10.83 -1.94
C ALA A 60 -2.30 11.60 -2.85
N ALA A 61 -2.15 11.50 -4.16
CA ALA A 61 -3.10 12.10 -5.10
C ALA A 61 -4.51 11.48 -5.00
N PHE A 62 -4.62 10.17 -4.78
CA PHE A 62 -5.92 9.52 -4.57
C PHE A 62 -6.52 9.85 -3.20
N VAL A 63 -5.70 10.07 -2.18
CA VAL A 63 -6.14 10.68 -0.91
C VAL A 63 -6.74 12.06 -1.19
N GLY A 64 -6.06 12.89 -1.99
CA GLY A 64 -6.53 14.20 -2.43
C GLY A 64 -7.85 14.13 -3.19
N ILE A 65 -8.03 13.21 -4.13
CA ILE A 65 -9.30 13.04 -4.85
C ILE A 65 -10.44 12.78 -3.87
N GLY A 66 -10.25 11.85 -2.91
CA GLY A 66 -11.25 11.55 -1.89
C GLY A 66 -11.59 12.77 -1.03
N ALA A 67 -10.56 13.51 -0.57
CA ALA A 67 -10.72 14.69 0.26
C ALA A 67 -11.41 15.84 -0.47
N TYR A 68 -10.96 16.19 -1.68
CA TYR A 68 -11.54 17.27 -2.46
C TYR A 68 -12.94 16.97 -2.97
N THR A 69 -13.23 15.73 -3.34
CA THR A 69 -14.58 15.35 -3.76
C THR A 69 -15.59 15.59 -2.65
N THR A 70 -15.30 15.14 -1.43
CA THR A 70 -16.22 15.36 -0.30
C THR A 70 -16.29 16.84 0.08
N ALA A 71 -15.15 17.55 0.10
CA ALA A 71 -15.12 18.98 0.44
C ALA A 71 -15.96 19.80 -0.55
N TRP A 72 -15.73 19.62 -1.83
CA TRP A 72 -16.46 20.37 -2.86
C TRP A 72 -17.96 20.08 -2.86
N LEU A 73 -18.35 18.80 -2.78
CA LEU A 73 -19.76 18.41 -2.78
C LEU A 73 -20.49 18.88 -1.53
N THR A 74 -19.89 18.74 -0.34
CA THR A 74 -20.54 19.19 0.90
C THR A 74 -20.70 20.70 0.97
N LEU A 75 -19.74 21.47 0.49
CA LEU A 75 -19.78 22.94 0.52
C LEU A 75 -20.69 23.53 -0.56
N ASN A 76 -20.64 23.03 -1.79
CA ASN A 76 -21.34 23.65 -2.92
C ASN A 76 -22.75 23.05 -3.14
N THR A 77 -22.99 21.78 -2.85
CA THR A 77 -24.28 21.13 -3.08
C THR A 77 -25.04 20.82 -1.79
N GLY A 78 -24.41 20.95 -0.63
CA GLY A 78 -24.99 20.57 0.65
C GLY A 78 -25.21 19.05 0.81
N MET A 79 -24.61 18.23 -0.06
CA MET A 79 -24.76 16.78 -0.05
C MET A 79 -24.29 16.19 1.28
N SER A 80 -24.98 15.13 1.75
CA SER A 80 -24.58 14.41 2.96
C SER A 80 -23.16 13.87 2.83
N PRO A 81 -22.30 14.02 3.86
CA PRO A 81 -20.93 13.45 3.86
C PRO A 81 -20.87 11.96 3.52
N TRP A 82 -21.87 11.19 3.92
CA TRP A 82 -21.93 9.75 3.62
C TRP A 82 -22.16 9.44 2.14
N LEU A 83 -22.95 10.25 1.45
CA LEU A 83 -23.16 10.11 0.02
C LEU A 83 -21.92 10.54 -0.78
N THR A 84 -21.21 11.56 -0.31
CA THR A 84 -19.97 12.02 -0.97
C THR A 84 -18.88 10.96 -0.95
N LEU A 85 -18.86 10.05 0.03
CA LEU A 85 -17.96 8.90 0.04
C LEU A 85 -18.14 8.03 -1.21
N PHE A 86 -19.39 7.70 -1.56
CA PHE A 86 -19.66 6.85 -2.74
C PHE A 86 -19.30 7.56 -4.05
N VAL A 87 -19.55 8.87 -4.13
CA VAL A 87 -19.14 9.67 -5.31
C VAL A 87 -17.61 9.72 -5.37
N GLY A 88 -16.93 9.94 -4.24
CA GLY A 88 -15.47 9.93 -4.14
C GLY A 88 -14.85 8.59 -4.55
N LEU A 89 -15.43 7.47 -4.10
CA LEU A 89 -15.00 6.13 -4.50
C LEU A 89 -15.18 5.91 -6.02
N GLY A 90 -16.31 6.34 -6.59
CA GLY A 90 -16.55 6.25 -8.02
C GLY A 90 -15.56 7.08 -8.86
N LEU A 91 -15.32 8.33 -8.46
CA LEU A 91 -14.37 9.21 -9.14
C LEU A 91 -12.94 8.69 -9.01
N THR A 92 -12.56 8.22 -7.83
CA THR A 92 -11.24 7.63 -7.59
C THR A 92 -11.06 6.34 -8.37
N ALA A 93 -12.07 5.47 -8.44
CA ALA A 93 -12.01 4.25 -9.25
C ALA A 93 -11.83 4.58 -10.73
N ALA A 94 -12.57 5.55 -11.27
CA ALA A 94 -12.45 5.99 -12.66
C ALA A 94 -11.06 6.58 -12.94
N SER A 95 -10.54 7.45 -12.07
CA SER A 95 -9.20 8.02 -12.18
C SER A 95 -8.11 6.95 -12.08
N ALA A 96 -8.25 6.01 -11.14
CA ALA A 96 -7.30 4.92 -10.96
C ALA A 96 -7.32 3.93 -12.14
N LEU A 97 -8.49 3.66 -12.73
CA LEU A 97 -8.60 2.87 -13.95
C LEU A 97 -7.90 3.56 -15.12
N LEU A 98 -8.14 4.85 -15.32
CA LEU A 98 -7.51 5.64 -16.37
C LEU A 98 -5.99 5.65 -16.24
N VAL A 99 -5.48 6.06 -15.07
CA VAL A 99 -4.05 6.10 -14.77
C VAL A 99 -3.45 4.70 -14.86
N GLY A 100 -4.10 3.70 -14.26
CA GLY A 100 -3.64 2.32 -14.24
C GLY A 100 -3.60 1.70 -15.64
N PHE A 101 -4.59 1.96 -16.49
CA PHE A 101 -4.61 1.44 -17.85
C PHE A 101 -3.46 1.97 -18.71
N ILE A 102 -3.09 3.25 -18.49
CA ILE A 102 -1.97 3.87 -19.20
C ILE A 102 -0.63 3.38 -18.63
N THR A 103 -0.47 3.43 -17.29
CA THR A 103 0.85 3.26 -16.65
C THR A 103 1.24 1.82 -16.38
N LEU A 104 0.28 0.91 -16.09
CA LEU A 104 0.59 -0.47 -15.72
C LEU A 104 1.00 -1.36 -16.90
N ARG A 105 0.94 -0.85 -18.12
CA ARG A 105 1.56 -1.47 -19.30
C ARG A 105 3.07 -1.26 -19.33
N MET A 106 3.56 -0.24 -18.64
CA MET A 106 4.99 0.02 -18.49
C MET A 106 5.57 -0.97 -17.47
N SER A 107 6.81 -1.41 -17.70
CA SER A 107 7.50 -2.38 -16.84
C SER A 107 8.73 -1.78 -16.19
N GLY A 108 9.19 -2.39 -15.10
CA GLY A 108 10.42 -2.00 -14.42
C GLY A 108 10.34 -0.63 -13.74
N HIS A 109 11.38 0.18 -13.95
CA HIS A 109 11.53 1.49 -13.29
C HIS A 109 10.60 2.60 -13.82
N TYR A 110 9.90 2.37 -14.94
CA TYR A 110 9.00 3.37 -15.51
C TYR A 110 7.72 3.55 -14.71
N LEU A 111 7.24 2.51 -14.04
CA LEU A 111 6.00 2.59 -13.23
C LEU A 111 6.11 3.58 -12.06
N PRO A 112 7.15 3.54 -11.21
CA PRO A 112 7.35 4.54 -10.16
C PRO A 112 7.41 5.96 -10.71
N LEU A 113 8.15 6.20 -11.80
CA LEU A 113 8.26 7.51 -12.43
C LEU A 113 6.90 8.02 -12.96
N ALA A 114 6.12 7.15 -13.61
CA ALA A 114 4.80 7.49 -14.10
C ALA A 114 3.84 7.84 -12.95
N THR A 115 3.89 7.12 -11.82
CA THR A 115 3.04 7.42 -10.66
C THR A 115 3.45 8.73 -9.96
N ILE A 116 4.73 9.09 -9.96
CA ILE A 116 5.21 10.42 -9.53
C ILE A 116 4.64 11.51 -10.45
N ALA A 117 4.77 11.33 -11.77
CA ALA A 117 4.28 12.31 -12.75
C ALA A 117 2.77 12.56 -12.61
N TRP A 118 1.96 11.49 -12.48
CA TRP A 118 0.53 11.60 -12.24
C TRP A 118 0.21 12.24 -10.88
N GLY A 119 0.99 11.90 -9.84
CA GLY A 119 0.85 12.52 -8.52
C GLY A 119 1.06 14.03 -8.57
N LEU A 120 2.13 14.47 -9.25
CA LEU A 120 2.42 15.90 -9.46
C LEU A 120 1.36 16.57 -10.32
N ALA A 121 0.92 15.94 -11.41
CA ALA A 121 -0.12 16.50 -12.28
C ALA A 121 -1.43 16.74 -11.51
N LEU A 122 -1.87 15.80 -10.70
CA LEU A 122 -3.07 15.94 -9.87
C LEU A 122 -2.87 16.96 -8.75
N TYR A 123 -1.69 17.03 -8.13
CA TYR A 123 -1.34 18.05 -7.14
C TYR A 123 -1.47 19.46 -7.72
N TYR A 124 -0.83 19.70 -8.88
CA TYR A 124 -0.93 20.99 -9.54
C TYR A 124 -2.33 21.31 -10.08
N LEU A 125 -3.07 20.29 -10.53
CA LEU A 125 -4.47 20.46 -10.91
C LEU A 125 -5.30 20.95 -9.72
N MET A 126 -5.17 20.31 -8.54
CA MET A 126 -5.87 20.73 -7.32
C MET A 126 -5.46 22.14 -6.87
N GLY A 127 -4.17 22.49 -7.00
CA GLY A 127 -3.64 23.79 -6.59
C GLY A 127 -3.95 24.95 -7.55
N ASN A 128 -4.39 24.68 -8.78
CA ASN A 128 -4.64 25.72 -9.78
C ASN A 128 -6.12 25.89 -10.16
N LEU A 129 -7.01 24.97 -9.76
CA LEU A 129 -8.43 25.09 -10.04
C LEU A 129 -9.11 26.06 -9.08
N ASP A 130 -9.74 27.12 -9.61
CA ASP A 130 -10.53 28.09 -8.81
C ASP A 130 -11.65 27.40 -8.03
N ALA A 131 -12.31 26.40 -8.64
CA ALA A 131 -13.38 25.65 -8.02
C ALA A 131 -12.97 24.85 -6.76
N LEU A 132 -11.68 24.55 -6.63
CA LEU A 132 -11.09 23.83 -5.49
C LEU A 132 -10.39 24.75 -4.48
N GLY A 133 -10.52 26.08 -4.65
CA GLY A 133 -9.93 27.08 -3.76
C GLY A 133 -8.41 27.26 -3.96
N LYS A 134 -7.84 26.75 -5.04
CA LYS A 134 -6.40 26.82 -5.33
C LYS A 134 -5.54 26.31 -4.15
N TYR A 135 -4.41 26.98 -3.87
CA TYR A 135 -3.52 26.63 -2.76
C TYR A 135 -4.06 27.00 -1.38
N ASP A 136 -5.05 27.91 -1.30
CA ASP A 136 -5.75 28.21 -0.04
C ASP A 136 -6.66 27.06 0.38
N GLY A 137 -7.16 26.30 -0.60
CA GLY A 137 -7.99 25.14 -0.38
C GLY A 137 -9.43 25.46 -0.02
N LEU A 138 -10.13 24.46 0.53
CA LEU A 138 -11.54 24.54 0.94
C LEU A 138 -11.62 24.48 2.47
N LEU A 139 -12.30 25.43 3.07
CA LEU A 139 -12.42 25.61 4.52
C LEU A 139 -13.88 25.42 4.97
N GLY A 140 -14.08 25.07 6.25
CA GLY A 140 -15.40 25.06 6.86
C GLY A 140 -16.27 23.85 6.51
N LEU A 141 -15.63 22.69 6.26
CA LEU A 141 -16.37 21.45 6.05
C LEU A 141 -17.21 21.09 7.26
N LYS A 142 -18.43 20.61 6.98
CA LYS A 142 -19.32 20.09 8.01
C LYS A 142 -18.70 18.84 8.64
N SER A 143 -18.87 18.74 9.96
CA SER A 143 -18.50 17.54 10.72
C SER A 143 -19.29 16.33 10.24
N LEU A 144 -18.69 15.12 10.38
CA LEU A 144 -19.43 13.88 10.21
C LEU A 144 -20.47 13.76 11.33
N SER A 145 -21.71 13.51 10.96
CA SER A 145 -22.80 13.27 11.92
C SER A 145 -23.61 12.03 11.54
N VAL A 146 -24.14 11.35 12.55
CA VAL A 146 -25.15 10.29 12.41
C VAL A 146 -26.36 10.73 13.22
N GLY A 147 -27.40 11.17 12.51
CA GLY A 147 -28.54 11.83 13.13
C GLY A 147 -28.11 13.11 13.84
N SER A 148 -28.36 13.18 15.16
CA SER A 148 -27.99 14.32 16.01
C SER A 148 -26.58 14.22 16.62
N ILE A 149 -25.88 13.10 16.46
CA ILE A 149 -24.58 12.86 17.10
C ILE A 149 -23.48 13.30 16.17
N ASP A 150 -22.64 14.25 16.62
CA ASP A 150 -21.40 14.63 15.91
C ASP A 150 -20.32 13.59 16.19
N ILE A 151 -19.86 12.92 15.13
CA ILE A 151 -18.80 11.89 15.18
C ILE A 151 -17.54 12.34 14.46
N GLY A 152 -17.47 13.60 13.99
CA GLY A 152 -16.39 14.09 13.15
C GLY A 152 -15.09 14.41 13.89
N GLN A 153 -15.05 14.33 15.22
CA GLN A 153 -13.86 14.61 16.02
C GLN A 153 -13.74 13.75 17.27
N GLY A 154 -12.57 13.77 17.88
CA GLY A 154 -12.32 13.14 19.16
C GLY A 154 -12.42 11.60 19.12
N ARG A 155 -12.98 11.06 20.19
CA ARG A 155 -13.02 9.60 20.45
C ARG A 155 -14.00 8.85 19.54
N LEU A 156 -15.11 9.46 19.16
CA LEU A 156 -16.07 8.83 18.25
C LEU A 156 -15.49 8.72 16.84
N PHE A 157 -14.75 9.73 16.39
CA PHE A 157 -14.03 9.67 15.13
C PHE A 157 -12.92 8.59 15.15
N PHE A 158 -12.23 8.44 16.28
CA PHE A 158 -11.26 7.38 16.49
C PHE A 158 -11.90 6.00 16.30
N VAL A 159 -13.04 5.74 16.95
CA VAL A 159 -13.75 4.45 16.80
C VAL A 159 -14.15 4.22 15.34
N LEU A 160 -14.66 5.23 14.63
CA LEU A 160 -15.05 5.13 13.23
C LEU A 160 -13.83 4.79 12.35
N THR A 161 -12.74 5.55 12.48
CA THR A 161 -11.52 5.37 11.67
C THR A 161 -10.93 3.98 11.86
N TRP A 162 -10.81 3.53 13.11
CA TRP A 162 -10.25 2.20 13.40
C TRP A 162 -11.21 1.07 13.04
N ALA A 163 -12.52 1.25 13.12
CA ALA A 163 -13.49 0.27 12.63
C ALA A 163 -13.35 0.08 11.11
N ILE A 164 -13.21 1.18 10.35
CA ILE A 164 -12.99 1.13 8.90
C ILE A 164 -11.62 0.48 8.58
N LEU A 165 -10.57 0.81 9.35
CA LEU A 165 -9.25 0.19 9.21
C LEU A 165 -9.29 -1.32 9.43
N ILE A 166 -9.96 -1.77 10.48
CA ILE A 166 -10.12 -3.21 10.79
C ILE A 166 -10.93 -3.89 9.68
N ALA A 167 -12.04 -3.29 9.25
CA ALA A 167 -12.84 -3.83 8.14
C ALA A 167 -12.00 -3.95 6.86
N GLY A 168 -11.20 -2.92 6.54
CA GLY A 168 -10.26 -2.92 5.43
C GLY A 168 -9.19 -4.01 5.56
N ALA A 169 -8.62 -4.19 6.74
CA ALA A 169 -7.63 -5.24 7.01
C ALA A 169 -8.23 -6.65 6.85
N VAL A 170 -9.45 -6.87 7.35
CA VAL A 170 -10.19 -8.14 7.18
C VAL A 170 -10.48 -8.40 5.69
N ALA A 171 -10.97 -7.39 4.97
CA ALA A 171 -11.25 -7.50 3.54
C ALA A 171 -9.97 -7.85 2.75
N LEU A 172 -8.85 -7.20 3.08
CA LEU A 172 -7.56 -7.46 2.45
C LEU A 172 -7.03 -8.88 2.76
N LEU A 173 -7.14 -9.34 4.01
CA LEU A 173 -6.73 -10.70 4.38
C LEU A 173 -7.58 -11.75 3.66
N ASN A 174 -8.90 -11.55 3.59
CA ASN A 174 -9.80 -12.43 2.86
C ASN A 174 -9.50 -12.44 1.36
N LEU A 175 -9.19 -11.28 0.78
CA LEU A 175 -8.76 -11.18 -0.61
C LEU A 175 -7.48 -11.99 -0.83
N LEU A 176 -6.47 -11.83 0.03
CA LEU A 176 -5.19 -12.52 -0.11
C LEU A 176 -5.28 -14.04 0.07
N ASP A 177 -6.25 -14.54 0.83
CA ASP A 177 -6.48 -15.97 1.02
C ASP A 177 -7.37 -16.61 -0.09
N SER A 178 -7.97 -15.78 -0.95
CA SER A 178 -8.85 -16.19 -2.06
C SER A 178 -8.07 -16.70 -3.29
N ARG A 179 -8.79 -17.21 -4.30
CA ARG A 179 -8.20 -17.56 -5.59
C ARG A 179 -7.54 -16.37 -6.30
N PRO A 180 -8.20 -15.18 -6.41
CA PRO A 180 -7.54 -13.97 -6.89
C PRO A 180 -6.28 -13.58 -6.11
N GLY A 181 -6.28 -13.74 -4.78
CA GLY A 181 -5.12 -13.44 -3.95
C GLY A 181 -3.90 -14.28 -4.28
N ARG A 182 -4.07 -15.56 -4.62
CA ARG A 182 -2.96 -16.42 -5.11
C ARG A 182 -2.42 -15.92 -6.45
N ALA A 183 -3.29 -15.52 -7.37
CA ALA A 183 -2.89 -14.93 -8.65
C ALA A 183 -2.15 -13.58 -8.45
N ILE A 184 -2.58 -12.74 -7.51
CA ILE A 184 -1.89 -11.49 -7.17
C ILE A 184 -0.48 -11.78 -6.63
N ARG A 185 -0.33 -12.77 -5.74
CA ARG A 185 1.00 -13.15 -5.21
C ARG A 185 1.95 -13.66 -6.28
N SER A 186 1.47 -14.30 -7.34
CA SER A 186 2.32 -14.78 -8.44
C SER A 186 2.94 -13.63 -9.26
N LEU A 187 2.36 -12.42 -9.24
CA LEU A 187 2.90 -11.25 -9.96
C LEU A 187 4.32 -10.90 -9.51
N LYS A 188 4.59 -10.99 -8.20
CA LYS A 188 5.91 -10.67 -7.62
C LYS A 188 6.96 -11.74 -7.96
N GLY A 189 6.56 -12.98 -8.16
CA GLY A 189 7.45 -14.10 -8.48
C GLY A 189 7.93 -14.15 -9.94
N GLY A 190 7.34 -13.33 -10.81
CA GLY A 190 7.70 -13.27 -12.23
C GLY A 190 6.45 -13.25 -13.12
N SER A 191 6.22 -12.12 -13.80
CA SER A 191 5.03 -11.95 -14.66
C SER A 191 4.96 -12.96 -15.79
N GLN A 192 6.10 -13.30 -16.42
CA GLN A 192 6.15 -14.26 -17.51
C GLN A 192 5.72 -15.67 -17.08
N MET A 193 6.18 -16.11 -15.90
CA MET A 193 5.77 -17.41 -15.33
C MET A 193 4.27 -17.43 -15.00
N ALA A 194 3.75 -16.35 -14.43
CA ALA A 194 2.33 -16.23 -14.13
C ALA A 194 1.48 -16.27 -15.43
N GLU A 195 1.91 -15.60 -16.48
CA GLU A 195 1.25 -15.61 -17.79
C GLU A 195 1.28 -16.99 -18.44
N ALA A 196 2.40 -17.71 -18.35
CA ALA A 196 2.51 -19.09 -18.82
C ALA A 196 1.52 -20.05 -18.11
N MET A 197 1.14 -19.71 -16.86
CA MET A 197 0.10 -20.43 -16.09
C MET A 197 -1.33 -19.92 -16.36
N GLY A 198 -1.55 -19.08 -17.38
CA GLY A 198 -2.85 -18.55 -17.76
C GLY A 198 -3.37 -17.39 -16.91
N ILE A 199 -2.50 -16.75 -16.09
CA ILE A 199 -2.88 -15.61 -15.27
C ILE A 199 -2.74 -14.33 -16.07
N SER A 200 -3.85 -13.56 -16.23
CA SER A 200 -3.81 -12.23 -16.85
C SER A 200 -3.18 -11.20 -15.91
N THR A 201 -1.86 -11.03 -15.99
CA THR A 201 -1.08 -10.18 -15.09
C THR A 201 -1.55 -8.73 -15.14
N PHE A 202 -1.88 -8.21 -16.33
CA PHE A 202 -2.37 -6.84 -16.50
C PHE A 202 -3.66 -6.58 -15.74
N ARG A 203 -4.65 -7.48 -15.83
CA ARG A 203 -5.93 -7.33 -15.11
C ARG A 203 -5.72 -7.29 -13.60
N TYR A 204 -4.89 -8.19 -13.06
CA TYR A 204 -4.61 -8.20 -11.63
C TYR A 204 -3.81 -6.98 -11.17
N LYS A 205 -2.85 -6.48 -11.96
CA LYS A 205 -2.15 -5.23 -11.68
C LYS A 205 -3.12 -4.04 -11.60
N VAL A 206 -4.03 -3.90 -12.56
CA VAL A 206 -5.06 -2.85 -12.53
C VAL A 206 -5.98 -3.02 -11.31
N THR A 207 -6.43 -4.23 -11.03
CA THR A 207 -7.31 -4.50 -9.87
C THR A 207 -6.68 -4.06 -8.55
N ILE A 208 -5.43 -4.45 -8.28
CA ILE A 208 -4.76 -4.08 -7.03
C ILE A 208 -4.46 -2.59 -6.96
N PHE A 209 -4.19 -1.94 -8.10
CA PHE A 209 -3.99 -0.50 -8.19
C PHE A 209 -5.26 0.26 -7.82
N VAL A 210 -6.41 -0.15 -8.37
CA VAL A 210 -7.72 0.43 -8.03
C VAL A 210 -8.07 0.20 -6.57
N ILE A 211 -7.87 -1.01 -6.03
CA ILE A 211 -8.13 -1.28 -4.61
C ILE A 211 -7.27 -0.39 -3.71
N ALA A 212 -5.97 -0.22 -4.04
CA ALA A 212 -5.09 0.66 -3.29
C ALA A 212 -5.56 2.12 -3.33
N ALA A 213 -5.99 2.60 -4.50
CA ALA A 213 -6.55 3.94 -4.66
C ALA A 213 -7.85 4.13 -3.87
N LEU A 214 -8.71 3.11 -3.78
CA LEU A 214 -9.93 3.17 -2.98
C LEU A 214 -9.64 3.27 -1.47
N PHE A 215 -8.64 2.54 -0.95
CA PHE A 215 -8.19 2.73 0.43
C PHE A 215 -7.67 4.16 0.67
N ALA A 216 -6.91 4.71 -0.28
CA ALA A 216 -6.44 6.09 -0.22
C ALA A 216 -7.61 7.09 -0.25
N CYS A 217 -8.61 6.88 -1.09
CA CYS A 217 -9.83 7.70 -1.15
C CYS A 217 -10.57 7.72 0.19
N VAL A 218 -10.79 6.56 0.81
CA VAL A 218 -11.46 6.47 2.12
C VAL A 218 -10.67 7.23 3.19
N SER A 219 -9.34 7.10 3.19
CA SER A 219 -8.48 7.88 4.08
C SER A 219 -8.63 9.38 3.84
N GLY A 220 -8.66 9.83 2.58
CA GLY A 220 -8.83 11.23 2.22
C GLY A 220 -10.19 11.79 2.62
N TRP A 221 -11.25 11.02 2.41
CA TRP A 221 -12.60 11.37 2.86
C TRP A 221 -12.64 11.58 4.39
N LEU A 222 -12.09 10.64 5.16
CA LEU A 222 -11.98 10.76 6.61
C LEU A 222 -11.12 11.96 7.02
N LEU A 223 -9.96 12.15 6.38
CA LEU A 223 -9.04 13.24 6.68
C LEU A 223 -9.70 14.62 6.50
N ALA A 224 -10.45 14.80 5.41
CA ALA A 224 -11.15 16.04 5.12
C ALA A 224 -12.15 16.42 6.23
N HIS A 225 -12.91 15.43 6.71
CA HIS A 225 -13.90 15.66 7.80
C HIS A 225 -13.23 15.80 9.17
N PHE A 226 -12.09 15.15 9.38
CA PHE A 226 -11.32 15.28 10.62
C PHE A 226 -10.68 16.66 10.76
N GLN A 227 -10.03 17.14 9.71
CA GLN A 227 -9.37 18.46 9.71
C GLN A 227 -10.35 19.62 9.45
N ARG A 228 -11.53 19.35 8.86
CA ARG A 228 -12.52 20.34 8.38
C ARG A 228 -11.97 21.34 7.36
N THR A 229 -10.81 21.03 6.81
CA THR A 229 -10.12 21.82 5.79
C THR A 229 -9.43 20.89 4.81
N VAL A 230 -9.34 21.30 3.56
CA VAL A 230 -8.63 20.54 2.52
C VAL A 230 -7.79 21.51 1.71
N ASN A 231 -6.48 21.31 1.70
CA ASN A 231 -5.57 22.08 0.84
C ASN A 231 -4.63 21.13 0.08
N PRO A 232 -4.06 21.55 -1.06
CA PRO A 232 -3.24 20.68 -1.89
C PRO A 232 -1.96 20.20 -1.20
N SER A 233 -1.40 21.00 -0.29
CA SER A 233 -0.10 20.72 0.36
C SER A 233 -0.05 19.36 1.06
N ALA A 234 -1.20 18.91 1.59
CA ALA A 234 -1.32 17.60 2.23
C ALA A 234 -1.25 16.41 1.26
N PHE A 235 -1.32 16.63 -0.06
CA PHE A 235 -1.42 15.57 -1.07
C PHE A 235 -0.26 15.61 -2.07
N GLY A 236 0.80 16.34 -1.74
CA GLY A 236 1.99 16.48 -2.57
C GLY A 236 2.85 15.22 -2.61
N LEU A 237 3.92 15.28 -3.41
CA LEU A 237 4.88 14.19 -3.59
C LEU A 237 5.53 13.76 -2.26
N LYS A 238 5.84 14.73 -1.36
CA LYS A 238 6.41 14.45 -0.03
C LYS A 238 5.55 13.41 0.70
N MET A 239 4.24 13.65 0.79
CA MET A 239 3.32 12.73 1.48
C MET A 239 3.20 11.37 0.77
N GLY A 240 3.27 11.35 -0.57
CA GLY A 240 3.30 10.09 -1.33
C GLY A 240 4.53 9.23 -1.00
N ILE A 241 5.68 9.86 -0.84
CA ILE A 241 6.93 9.22 -0.40
C ILE A 241 6.79 8.73 1.04
N GLU A 242 6.25 9.52 1.96
CA GLU A 242 6.05 9.15 3.35
C GLU A 242 5.12 7.94 3.51
N TYR A 243 4.00 7.88 2.77
CA TYR A 243 3.13 6.70 2.77
C TYR A 243 3.86 5.42 2.33
N LEU A 244 4.71 5.53 1.30
CA LEU A 244 5.51 4.39 0.88
C LEU A 244 6.54 4.00 1.96
N PHE A 245 7.15 4.96 2.63
CA PHE A 245 8.06 4.72 3.76
C PHE A 245 7.36 3.99 4.90
N MET A 246 6.19 4.46 5.30
CA MET A 246 5.37 3.80 6.31
C MET A 246 5.13 2.33 5.95
N ALA A 247 4.75 2.05 4.70
CA ALA A 247 4.50 0.70 4.24
C ALA A 247 5.78 -0.17 4.22
N VAL A 248 6.91 0.39 3.75
CA VAL A 248 8.19 -0.34 3.62
C VAL A 248 8.80 -0.61 4.98
N ILE A 249 8.90 0.40 5.84
CA ILE A 249 9.46 0.27 7.19
C ILE A 249 8.63 -0.67 8.05
N GLY A 250 7.29 -0.56 7.94
CA GLY A 250 6.39 -1.45 8.66
C GLY A 250 6.48 -2.90 8.19
N GLY A 251 6.76 -3.12 6.93
CA GLY A 251 6.89 -4.45 6.29
C GLY A 251 5.83 -4.71 5.24
N VAL A 252 6.18 -4.41 3.99
CA VAL A 252 5.27 -4.47 2.83
C VAL A 252 4.64 -5.84 2.55
N GLY A 253 5.16 -6.91 3.11
CA GLY A 253 4.60 -8.26 2.94
C GLY A 253 3.44 -8.60 3.89
N HIS A 254 3.11 -7.73 4.84
CA HIS A 254 2.21 -8.04 5.94
C HIS A 254 1.22 -6.92 6.23
N VAL A 255 -0.06 -7.26 6.34
CA VAL A 255 -1.15 -6.31 6.67
C VAL A 255 -0.87 -5.57 7.99
N TRP A 256 -0.32 -6.26 9.00
CA TRP A 256 0.06 -5.66 10.27
C TRP A 256 1.21 -4.63 10.16
N GLY A 257 2.07 -4.81 9.15
CA GLY A 257 3.13 -3.84 8.83
C GLY A 257 2.57 -2.46 8.50
N ALA A 258 1.40 -2.37 7.86
CA ALA A 258 0.75 -1.09 7.55
C ALA A 258 0.49 -0.26 8.82
N ILE A 259 -0.03 -0.90 9.88
CA ILE A 259 -0.36 -0.22 11.14
C ILE A 259 0.92 0.17 11.89
N VAL A 260 1.86 -0.79 12.01
CA VAL A 260 3.14 -0.55 12.72
C VAL A 260 3.97 0.54 12.03
N GLY A 261 4.04 0.51 10.70
CA GLY A 261 4.80 1.50 9.94
C GLY A 261 4.17 2.90 10.01
N ALA A 262 2.85 3.00 9.89
CA ALA A 262 2.13 4.26 10.05
C ALA A 262 2.32 4.84 11.47
N ALA A 263 2.20 4.00 12.50
CA ALA A 263 2.42 4.42 13.89
C ALA A 263 3.86 4.90 14.11
N LEU A 264 4.84 4.12 13.67
CA LEU A 264 6.25 4.45 13.88
C LEU A 264 6.63 5.77 13.21
N ILE A 265 6.29 5.92 11.92
CA ILE A 265 6.68 7.12 11.16
C ILE A 265 5.94 8.34 11.68
N LYS A 266 4.63 8.24 11.98
CA LYS A 266 3.89 9.37 12.52
C LYS A 266 4.43 9.84 13.86
N LEU A 267 4.71 8.93 14.79
CA LEU A 267 5.28 9.28 16.09
C LEU A 267 6.72 9.81 15.97
N LEU A 268 7.50 9.25 15.05
CA LEU A 268 8.84 9.72 14.79
C LEU A 268 8.85 11.12 14.19
N ASP A 269 7.96 11.40 13.23
CA ASP A 269 7.79 12.72 12.61
C ASP A 269 7.48 13.78 13.67
N ASP A 270 6.48 13.54 14.51
CA ASP A 270 6.10 14.47 15.57
C ASP A 270 7.25 14.71 16.58
N TYR A 271 7.97 13.64 16.94
CA TYR A 271 9.13 13.75 17.82
C TYR A 271 10.26 14.56 17.18
N LEU A 272 10.57 14.31 15.91
CA LEU A 272 11.64 15.01 15.19
C LEU A 272 11.32 16.49 14.97
N GLN A 273 10.04 16.83 14.70
CA GLN A 273 9.61 18.23 14.55
C GLN A 273 9.84 19.06 15.81
N VAL A 274 9.82 18.44 16.98
CA VAL A 274 10.13 19.11 18.27
C VAL A 274 11.61 19.04 18.62
N ALA A 275 12.22 17.87 18.47
CA ALA A 275 13.58 17.62 18.93
C ALA A 275 14.66 18.27 18.05
N LEU A 276 14.50 18.26 16.72
CA LEU A 276 15.51 18.78 15.79
C LEU A 276 15.71 20.31 15.91
N PRO A 277 14.66 21.14 15.92
CA PRO A 277 14.83 22.59 16.15
C PRO A 277 15.47 22.89 17.49
N ALA A 278 15.15 22.12 18.53
CA ALA A 278 15.76 22.28 19.87
C ALA A 278 17.27 21.95 19.89
N LEU A 279 17.71 20.99 19.05
CA LEU A 279 19.12 20.59 18.96
C LEU A 279 19.94 21.49 18.04
N ILE A 280 19.35 21.91 16.90
CA ILE A 280 20.06 22.64 15.84
C ILE A 280 19.98 24.17 16.07
N GLY A 281 18.99 24.61 16.85
CA GLY A 281 18.80 26.05 17.15
C GLY A 281 18.19 26.85 16.00
N THR A 282 17.76 26.22 14.92
CA THR A 282 17.14 26.86 13.76
C THR A 282 15.87 26.11 13.34
N SER A 283 14.88 26.86 12.85
CA SER A 283 13.62 26.27 12.31
C SER A 283 13.85 25.83 10.87
N GLY A 284 13.61 24.55 10.59
CA GLY A 284 13.73 23.99 9.23
C GLY A 284 13.16 22.57 9.16
N SER A 285 12.86 22.11 7.96
CA SER A 285 12.33 20.76 7.69
C SER A 285 13.45 19.72 7.68
N TYR A 286 14.16 19.59 8.78
CA TYR A 286 15.31 18.64 8.91
C TYR A 286 14.86 17.20 9.02
N GLU A 287 13.58 16.95 9.38
CA GLU A 287 12.98 15.62 9.45
C GLU A 287 13.11 14.84 8.14
N VAL A 288 13.06 15.52 6.98
CA VAL A 288 13.21 14.90 5.66
C VAL A 288 14.58 14.23 5.50
N ILE A 289 15.64 14.86 6.02
CA ILE A 289 17.01 14.31 5.97
C ILE A 289 17.08 13.05 6.84
N VAL A 290 16.52 13.13 8.06
CA VAL A 290 16.52 11.99 9.00
C VAL A 290 15.73 10.83 8.41
N PHE A 291 14.56 11.09 7.80
CA PHE A 291 13.78 10.05 7.11
C PHE A 291 14.53 9.45 5.93
N GLY A 292 15.22 10.26 5.13
CA GLY A 292 16.04 9.75 4.03
C GLY A 292 17.13 8.79 4.51
N VAL A 293 17.88 9.17 5.55
CA VAL A 293 18.90 8.31 6.14
C VAL A 293 18.27 7.06 6.76
N ALA A 294 17.21 7.22 7.54
CA ALA A 294 16.52 6.11 8.18
C ALA A 294 16.01 5.09 7.14
N MET A 295 15.46 5.56 6.00
CA MET A 295 15.03 4.68 4.93
C MET A 295 16.16 3.86 4.34
N VAL A 296 17.30 4.50 4.04
CA VAL A 296 18.48 3.79 3.50
C VAL A 296 18.94 2.71 4.48
N LEU A 297 19.00 3.04 5.79
CA LEU A 297 19.38 2.08 6.82
C LEU A 297 18.38 0.93 6.94
N VAL A 298 17.07 1.22 6.93
CA VAL A 298 16.04 0.17 6.98
C VAL A 298 16.10 -0.73 5.76
N LEU A 299 16.19 -0.18 4.55
CA LEU A 299 16.31 -0.98 3.33
C LEU A 299 17.56 -1.86 3.32
N LYS A 300 18.68 -1.37 3.91
CA LYS A 300 19.93 -2.13 4.00
C LYS A 300 19.89 -3.25 5.04
N TYR A 301 19.37 -2.97 6.24
CA TYR A 301 19.44 -3.89 7.39
C TYR A 301 18.16 -4.67 7.64
N LEU A 302 17.00 -4.17 7.18
CA LEU A 302 15.67 -4.74 7.40
C LEU A 302 14.86 -4.76 6.09
N PRO A 303 15.34 -5.43 5.02
CA PRO A 303 14.70 -5.39 3.71
C PRO A 303 13.25 -5.89 3.71
N ASP A 304 12.88 -6.75 4.66
CA ASP A 304 11.51 -7.26 4.84
C ASP A 304 10.66 -6.40 5.80
N GLY A 305 11.22 -5.30 6.33
CA GLY A 305 10.59 -4.40 7.29
C GLY A 305 10.51 -4.93 8.73
N LEU A 306 10.09 -4.06 9.65
CA LEU A 306 10.06 -4.33 11.10
C LEU A 306 9.15 -5.49 11.48
N TRP A 307 7.97 -5.59 10.84
CA TRP A 307 7.03 -6.67 11.13
C TRP A 307 7.62 -8.06 10.85
N SER A 308 8.53 -8.18 9.89
CA SER A 308 9.18 -9.46 9.59
C SER A 308 10.01 -9.98 10.77
N VAL A 309 10.65 -9.08 11.51
CA VAL A 309 11.42 -9.41 12.73
C VAL A 309 10.49 -9.90 13.83
N VAL A 310 9.37 -9.22 14.04
CA VAL A 310 8.33 -9.62 15.00
C VAL A 310 7.72 -10.97 14.58
N ALA A 311 7.39 -11.13 13.31
CA ALA A 311 6.78 -12.34 12.79
C ALA A 311 7.69 -13.59 12.89
N LYS A 312 9.03 -13.42 12.83
CA LYS A 312 9.99 -14.51 13.02
C LYS A 312 10.01 -15.02 14.48
N LYS A 313 9.72 -14.15 15.46
CA LYS A 313 9.64 -14.53 16.88
C LYS A 313 8.31 -15.19 17.25
N LEU A 314 7.28 -15.06 16.41
CA LEU A 314 5.99 -15.71 16.65
C LEU A 314 6.08 -17.20 16.27
N PRO A 315 5.70 -18.13 17.17
CA PRO A 315 5.77 -19.56 16.88
C PRO A 315 4.88 -19.90 15.68
N ARG A 316 5.48 -20.51 14.66
CA ARG A 316 4.78 -21.00 13.47
C ARG A 316 4.21 -22.37 13.80
N PRO A 317 2.90 -22.63 13.67
CA PRO A 317 2.40 -23.98 13.78
C PRO A 317 3.04 -24.84 12.70
N PRO A 318 3.51 -26.05 13.02
CA PRO A 318 3.99 -26.98 11.99
C PRO A 318 2.85 -27.19 10.99
N ARG A 319 3.18 -27.19 9.68
CA ARG A 319 2.21 -27.60 8.67
C ARG A 319 1.93 -29.07 8.91
N PRO A 320 0.66 -29.48 9.09
CA PRO A 320 0.35 -30.88 9.09
C PRO A 320 0.72 -31.43 7.71
N VAL A 321 1.75 -32.22 7.63
CA VAL A 321 2.14 -32.93 6.41
C VAL A 321 1.55 -34.33 6.57
N ASP A 322 0.58 -34.64 5.74
CA ASP A 322 -0.01 -35.98 5.69
C ASP A 322 0.90 -36.88 4.86
N TRP A 323 1.86 -37.49 5.54
CA TRP A 323 2.81 -38.42 4.92
C TRP A 323 2.13 -39.78 4.56
N GLN A 324 1.01 -40.11 5.22
CA GLN A 324 0.37 -41.43 5.08
C GLN A 324 -0.47 -41.50 3.79
N ASN A 325 -1.00 -40.38 3.32
CA ASN A 325 -1.80 -40.30 2.09
C ASN A 325 -1.04 -39.65 0.92
N ALA A 326 0.27 -39.39 1.07
CA ALA A 326 1.09 -38.87 -0.02
C ALA A 326 1.27 -39.98 -1.08
N SER A 327 0.79 -39.73 -2.31
CA SER A 327 1.09 -40.60 -3.44
C SER A 327 2.59 -40.53 -3.76
N ASP A 328 3.18 -41.67 -4.02
CA ASP A 328 4.57 -41.71 -4.50
C ASP A 328 4.74 -40.90 -5.78
N LEU A 329 5.81 -40.13 -5.84
CA LEU A 329 6.14 -39.40 -7.09
C LEU A 329 6.45 -40.41 -8.17
N PRO A 330 5.87 -40.28 -9.40
CA PRO A 330 6.21 -41.16 -10.50
C PRO A 330 7.72 -41.13 -10.73
N THR A 331 8.35 -42.27 -10.57
CA THR A 331 9.79 -42.42 -10.84
C THR A 331 10.04 -42.19 -12.32
N ARG A 332 10.71 -41.08 -12.65
CA ARG A 332 11.26 -40.90 -14.02
C ARG A 332 12.41 -41.86 -14.20
N THR A 333 12.38 -42.68 -15.25
CA THR A 333 13.53 -43.40 -15.71
C THR A 333 14.65 -42.39 -16.05
N LYS A 334 15.75 -42.46 -15.32
CA LYS A 334 16.92 -41.62 -15.62
C LYS A 334 17.57 -42.13 -16.88
N PRO A 335 18.03 -41.24 -17.78
CA PRO A 335 18.84 -41.67 -18.94
C PRO A 335 20.09 -42.40 -18.45
N ALA A 336 20.57 -43.37 -19.22
CA ALA A 336 21.80 -44.08 -18.90
C ALA A 336 23.01 -43.12 -18.97
N ALA A 337 24.03 -43.37 -18.16
CA ALA A 337 25.25 -42.57 -18.21
C ALA A 337 25.86 -42.62 -19.64
N GLY A 338 26.13 -41.47 -20.24
CA GLY A 338 26.60 -41.33 -21.60
C GLY A 338 25.52 -41.04 -22.66
N ASP A 339 24.21 -41.17 -22.29
CA ASP A 339 23.15 -40.78 -23.21
C ASP A 339 23.15 -39.26 -23.41
N VAL A 340 22.96 -38.81 -24.65
CA VAL A 340 22.86 -37.38 -24.96
C VAL A 340 21.52 -36.85 -24.44
N VAL A 341 21.58 -36.02 -23.40
CA VAL A 341 20.39 -35.39 -22.75
C VAL A 341 20.02 -34.09 -23.46
N LEU A 342 21.01 -33.36 -23.94
CA LEU A 342 20.82 -32.11 -24.65
C LEU A 342 21.85 -31.98 -25.76
N LYS A 343 21.37 -31.78 -26.99
CA LYS A 343 22.17 -31.44 -28.15
C LYS A 343 21.80 -30.07 -28.63
N VAL A 344 22.74 -29.17 -28.65
CA VAL A 344 22.62 -27.81 -29.14
C VAL A 344 23.43 -27.68 -30.42
N ASP A 345 22.79 -27.26 -31.49
CA ASP A 345 23.44 -27.12 -32.81
C ASP A 345 23.23 -25.69 -33.30
N LYS A 346 24.36 -24.97 -33.50
CA LYS A 346 24.45 -23.62 -34.08
C LYS A 346 23.39 -22.63 -33.58
N ILE A 347 23.15 -22.63 -32.25
CA ILE A 347 22.21 -21.66 -31.68
C ILE A 347 22.73 -20.25 -31.86
N ARG A 348 21.84 -19.39 -32.41
CA ARG A 348 22.10 -17.96 -32.58
C ARG A 348 20.97 -17.17 -31.92
N LYS A 349 21.32 -16.16 -31.11
CA LYS A 349 20.39 -15.21 -30.51
C LYS A 349 20.87 -13.80 -30.75
N GLN A 350 20.00 -12.99 -31.36
CA GLN A 350 20.28 -11.59 -31.67
C GLN A 350 19.23 -10.69 -31.00
N PHE A 351 19.67 -9.57 -30.43
CA PHE A 351 18.84 -8.51 -29.85
C PHE A 351 19.11 -7.20 -30.59
N GLY A 352 18.29 -6.88 -31.58
CA GLY A 352 18.55 -5.74 -32.48
C GLY A 352 19.90 -5.89 -33.19
N GLY A 353 20.81 -4.96 -32.99
CA GLY A 353 22.15 -4.98 -33.57
C GLY A 353 23.20 -5.85 -32.83
N LEU A 354 22.83 -6.35 -31.61
CA LEU A 354 23.74 -7.16 -30.79
C LEU A 354 23.48 -8.65 -30.97
N THR A 355 24.46 -9.40 -31.41
CA THR A 355 24.46 -10.87 -31.42
C THR A 355 25.00 -11.37 -30.08
N ALA A 356 24.11 -11.79 -29.17
CA ALA A 356 24.49 -12.25 -27.84
C ALA A 356 25.01 -13.69 -27.83
N VAL A 357 24.49 -14.53 -28.70
CA VAL A 357 24.92 -15.92 -28.89
C VAL A 357 25.11 -16.11 -30.40
N ASN A 358 26.26 -16.59 -30.82
CA ASN A 358 26.59 -16.76 -32.25
C ASN A 358 27.10 -18.17 -32.53
N ASP A 359 26.26 -18.96 -33.17
CA ASP A 359 26.57 -20.32 -33.69
C ASP A 359 27.22 -21.26 -32.65
N ILE A 360 26.70 -21.30 -31.43
CA ILE A 360 27.18 -22.16 -30.37
C ILE A 360 26.61 -23.58 -30.55
N SER A 361 27.48 -24.57 -30.56
CA SER A 361 27.14 -26.00 -30.62
C SER A 361 27.79 -26.74 -29.46
N PHE A 362 27.04 -27.56 -28.73
CA PHE A 362 27.54 -28.43 -27.66
C PHE A 362 26.57 -29.57 -27.39
N GLU A 363 27.06 -30.61 -26.75
CA GLU A 363 26.26 -31.75 -26.27
C GLU A 363 26.49 -31.91 -24.77
N ILE A 364 25.43 -32.26 -24.05
CA ILE A 364 25.47 -32.60 -22.62
C ILE A 364 25.03 -34.06 -22.50
N GLN A 365 25.85 -34.89 -21.88
CA GLN A 365 25.56 -36.28 -21.63
C GLN A 365 25.10 -36.50 -20.20
N ALA A 366 24.28 -37.53 -19.99
CA ALA A 366 23.83 -37.91 -18.64
C ALA A 366 25.05 -38.33 -17.80
N GLY A 367 25.20 -37.69 -16.63
CA GLY A 367 26.31 -37.95 -15.71
C GLY A 367 27.48 -36.96 -15.79
N GLN A 368 27.42 -35.96 -16.72
CA GLN A 368 28.37 -34.84 -16.76
C GLN A 368 28.06 -33.77 -15.72
#